data_8c91740ca73be85c6d160e95eedc62d6
#
_entry.id   8c91740ca73be85c6d160e95eedc62d6
#
_cell.length_a   1.000
_cell.length_b   1.000
_cell.length_c   1.000
_cell.angle_alpha   90.00
_cell.angle_beta   90.00
_cell.angle_gamma   90.00
#
_symmetry.space_group_name_H-M   'P 1'
#
loop_
_entity.id
_entity.type
_entity.pdbx_description
1 polymer ?
#
loop_
_entity_poly.entity_id
_entity_poly.type
_entity_poly.pdbx_seq_one_letter_code
_entity_poly.pdbx_strand_id
1 'polypeptide(L)'
;MNKPLSLALFCLLLPITAHADNPADERRRLLDEGSRQTQQYRESGWLDTEQARGEVEENDGYISIGGEIYQVGDTAEELESAIYHALNARQWHKVRQFAARYAKLPRHKPALIHLADALQKRDEGDFRAAGNSFQTALEAEPDNPRLLLEAGRFYAEDNQNKESAAAFEKVLKTDIPAETRPIVENYLSELGKRRRWHGQISLGYGYNSNVNQGNGINQCVWEIAGMCLMERTLPAPTDSTFSSYSATAEKTVPLKGNHGVQVRGVLYGNRYTEKDKDSAAMPDYGYRNGSLYAGYAYA
;
A
#
# COMPACT_ATOMS: atom_id res chain seq x y z
N MET A 1 -0.77 -54.76 -22.82
CA MET A 1 0.33 -54.81 -21.83
C MET A 1 0.69 -53.37 -21.44
N ASN A 2 0.00 -52.86 -20.45
CA ASN A 2 0.18 -51.50 -19.96
C ASN A 2 1.09 -51.52 -18.71
N LYS A 3 2.23 -50.85 -18.78
CA LYS A 3 3.12 -50.67 -17.62
C LYS A 3 2.71 -49.37 -16.94
N PRO A 4 2.55 -49.31 -15.61
CA PRO A 4 2.36 -48.06 -14.89
C PRO A 4 3.70 -47.34 -14.68
N LEU A 5 3.72 -46.04 -14.96
CA LEU A 5 4.81 -45.14 -14.72
C LEU A 5 4.81 -44.80 -13.21
N SER A 6 5.79 -45.30 -12.46
CA SER A 6 6.01 -44.98 -11.04
C SER A 6 6.68 -43.61 -10.97
N LEU A 7 5.93 -42.59 -10.55
CA LEU A 7 6.46 -41.26 -10.23
C LEU A 7 7.06 -41.32 -8.81
N ALA A 8 8.38 -41.47 -8.73
CA ALA A 8 9.10 -41.38 -7.45
C ALA A 8 9.24 -39.90 -7.08
N LEU A 9 8.42 -39.46 -6.10
CA LEU A 9 8.52 -38.14 -5.48
C LEU A 9 9.74 -38.16 -4.54
N PHE A 10 10.87 -37.60 -4.98
CA PHE A 10 12.07 -37.43 -4.20
C PHE A 10 11.88 -36.21 -3.29
N CYS A 11 11.34 -36.40 -2.07
CA CYS A 11 11.37 -35.41 -1.01
C CYS A 11 12.81 -35.28 -0.50
N LEU A 12 13.52 -34.23 -0.93
CA LEU A 12 14.76 -33.78 -0.30
C LEU A 12 14.43 -33.27 1.13
N LEU A 13 14.57 -34.13 2.11
CA LEU A 13 14.59 -33.77 3.53
C LEU A 13 15.92 -33.04 3.82
N LEU A 14 15.92 -31.72 3.65
CA LEU A 14 16.94 -30.88 4.29
C LEU A 14 16.66 -30.89 5.80
N PRO A 15 17.66 -31.09 6.67
CA PRO A 15 17.47 -30.92 8.10
C PRO A 15 17.23 -29.44 8.39
N ILE A 16 15.97 -29.05 8.56
CA ILE A 16 15.61 -27.78 9.12
C ILE A 16 15.93 -27.84 10.59
N THR A 17 17.06 -27.27 11.00
CA THR A 17 17.34 -27.01 12.42
C THR A 17 16.26 -26.01 12.88
N ALA A 18 15.21 -26.51 13.49
CA ALA A 18 14.20 -25.69 14.13
C ALA A 18 14.85 -24.98 15.33
N HIS A 19 15.32 -23.77 15.14
CA HIS A 19 15.55 -22.88 16.26
C HIS A 19 14.15 -22.57 16.84
N ALA A 20 14.04 -22.74 18.16
CA ALA A 20 12.83 -22.28 18.86
C ALA A 20 12.72 -20.77 18.67
N ASP A 21 11.93 -20.35 17.68
CA ASP A 21 11.72 -18.94 17.37
C ASP A 21 11.12 -18.26 18.61
N ASN A 22 11.83 -17.25 19.09
CA ASN A 22 11.34 -16.40 20.17
C ASN A 22 10.00 -15.76 19.74
N PRO A 23 8.91 -15.88 20.52
CA PRO A 23 7.62 -15.29 20.19
C PRO A 23 7.66 -13.80 19.83
N ALA A 24 8.66 -13.08 20.36
CA ALA A 24 8.90 -11.66 20.04
C ALA A 24 9.43 -11.47 18.61
N ASP A 25 10.26 -12.38 18.12
CA ASP A 25 10.83 -12.31 16.77
C ASP A 25 9.80 -12.70 15.72
N GLU A 26 8.96 -13.71 16.00
CA GLU A 26 7.85 -14.08 15.13
C GLU A 26 6.83 -12.92 15.00
N ARG A 27 6.50 -12.26 16.11
CA ARG A 27 5.63 -11.10 16.09
C ARG A 27 6.23 -9.94 15.27
N ARG A 28 7.54 -9.66 15.44
CA ARG A 28 8.25 -8.63 14.69
C ARG A 28 8.23 -8.95 13.19
N ARG A 29 8.50 -10.19 12.82
CA ARG A 29 8.49 -10.66 11.43
C ARG A 29 7.11 -10.50 10.78
N LEU A 30 6.02 -10.88 11.47
CA LEU A 30 4.65 -10.73 10.98
C LEU A 30 4.24 -9.25 10.82
N LEU A 31 4.72 -8.38 11.72
CA LEU A 31 4.50 -6.94 11.62
C LEU A 31 5.25 -6.33 10.43
N ASP A 32 6.49 -6.79 10.19
CA ASP A 32 7.31 -6.32 9.05
C ASP A 32 6.75 -6.82 7.72
N GLU A 33 6.30 -8.07 7.62
CA GLU A 33 5.67 -8.62 6.41
C GLU A 33 4.38 -7.87 6.08
N GLY A 34 3.52 -7.60 7.07
CA GLY A 34 2.31 -6.81 6.88
C GLY A 34 2.60 -5.37 6.40
N SER A 35 3.66 -4.76 6.93
CA SER A 35 4.08 -3.41 6.53
C SER A 35 4.59 -3.39 5.09
N ARG A 36 5.41 -4.36 4.67
CA ARG A 36 5.91 -4.49 3.29
C ARG A 36 4.79 -4.72 2.29
N GLN A 37 3.81 -5.56 2.63
CA GLN A 37 2.68 -5.85 1.76
C GLN A 37 1.81 -4.60 1.56
N THR A 38 1.57 -3.82 2.62
CA THR A 38 0.84 -2.54 2.53
C THR A 38 1.61 -1.52 1.70
N GLN A 39 2.94 -1.49 1.83
CA GLN A 39 3.80 -0.59 1.06
C GLN A 39 3.81 -0.98 -0.43
N GLN A 40 3.88 -2.27 -0.78
CA GLN A 40 3.77 -2.75 -2.17
C GLN A 40 2.43 -2.36 -2.82
N TYR A 41 1.31 -2.38 -2.09
CA TYR A 41 0.01 -1.91 -2.60
C TYR A 41 -0.03 -0.39 -2.80
N ARG A 42 0.74 0.39 -2.04
CA ARG A 42 0.89 1.85 -2.23
C ARG A 42 1.80 2.19 -3.39
N GLU A 43 2.85 1.40 -3.59
CA GLU A 43 3.88 1.61 -4.60
C GLU A 43 3.56 0.93 -5.95
N SER A 44 2.49 0.12 -6.04
CA SER A 44 2.07 -0.46 -7.32
C SER A 44 1.65 0.66 -8.27
N GLY A 45 2.62 1.04 -9.08
CA GLY A 45 2.71 2.25 -9.87
C GLY A 45 1.78 2.28 -11.08
N TRP A 46 0.48 2.41 -10.84
CA TRP A 46 -0.48 2.73 -11.89
C TRP A 46 -0.51 4.23 -12.25
N LEU A 47 0.35 5.03 -11.56
CA LEU A 47 0.54 6.46 -11.82
C LEU A 47 1.78 6.79 -12.65
N ASP A 48 2.66 5.81 -12.91
CA ASP A 48 3.85 6.02 -13.73
C ASP A 48 3.51 6.09 -15.22
N THR A 49 3.15 7.29 -15.66
CA THR A 49 3.34 7.68 -17.04
C THR A 49 4.45 8.72 -17.07
N GLU A 50 5.68 8.26 -17.06
CA GLU A 50 6.85 9.08 -17.40
C GLU A 50 6.78 9.45 -18.88
N GLN A 51 6.17 10.60 -19.17
CA GLN A 51 6.24 11.17 -20.52
C GLN A 51 7.50 12.05 -20.63
N ALA A 52 8.27 11.74 -21.65
CA ALA A 52 9.52 12.41 -21.97
C ALA A 52 9.41 13.95 -21.92
N ARG A 53 10.32 14.58 -21.16
CA ARG A 53 10.56 16.03 -21.18
C ARG A 53 11.19 16.40 -22.54
N GLY A 54 10.41 17.01 -23.41
CA GLY A 54 10.94 17.67 -24.61
C GLY A 54 11.33 19.10 -24.28
N GLU A 55 12.59 19.46 -24.45
CA GLU A 55 13.04 20.85 -24.48
C GLU A 55 12.47 21.52 -25.73
N VAL A 56 11.74 22.62 -25.56
CA VAL A 56 11.22 23.43 -26.67
C VAL A 56 11.74 24.85 -26.53
N GLU A 57 12.33 25.36 -27.61
CA GLU A 57 12.87 26.70 -27.74
C GLU A 57 11.93 27.82 -27.24
N GLU A 58 12.56 28.81 -26.62
CA GLU A 58 11.97 29.97 -25.94
C GLU A 58 11.45 31.03 -26.95
N ASN A 59 10.46 30.66 -27.76
CA ASN A 59 9.86 31.61 -28.70
C ASN A 59 8.45 32.02 -28.21
N ASP A 60 8.31 33.28 -27.80
CA ASP A 60 7.06 33.82 -27.27
C ASP A 60 5.93 33.75 -28.30
N GLY A 61 4.79 33.20 -27.92
CA GLY A 61 3.60 33.11 -28.78
C GLY A 61 3.53 31.89 -29.68
N TYR A 62 4.46 30.93 -29.57
CA TYR A 62 4.45 29.68 -30.34
C TYR A 62 4.31 28.45 -29.44
N ILE A 63 3.69 27.40 -29.94
CA ILE A 63 3.58 26.13 -29.28
C ILE A 63 4.02 25.00 -30.23
N SER A 64 4.72 24.00 -29.71
CA SER A 64 5.03 22.79 -30.48
C SER A 64 4.02 21.69 -30.22
N ILE A 65 3.41 21.17 -31.29
CA ILE A 65 2.44 20.08 -31.25
C ILE A 65 2.88 19.02 -32.26
N GLY A 66 3.23 17.82 -31.78
CA GLY A 66 3.65 16.74 -32.68
C GLY A 66 4.94 17.00 -33.45
N GLY A 67 5.78 17.95 -33.01
CA GLY A 67 7.02 18.37 -33.68
C GLY A 67 6.84 19.53 -34.66
N GLU A 68 5.63 20.00 -34.87
CA GLU A 68 5.33 21.20 -35.66
C GLU A 68 5.13 22.40 -34.75
N ILE A 69 5.53 23.60 -35.23
CA ILE A 69 5.45 24.85 -34.47
C ILE A 69 4.25 25.66 -34.99
N TYR A 70 3.36 26.00 -34.07
CA TYR A 70 2.15 26.79 -34.34
C TYR A 70 2.22 28.14 -33.64
N GLN A 71 1.87 29.22 -34.34
CA GLN A 71 1.68 30.51 -33.74
C GLN A 71 0.30 30.58 -33.06
N VAL A 72 0.26 31.03 -31.80
CA VAL A 72 -0.94 31.16 -30.99
C VAL A 72 -1.38 32.64 -30.99
N GLY A 73 -2.56 32.92 -31.54
CA GLY A 73 -3.17 34.23 -31.48
C GLY A 73 -3.72 34.58 -30.10
N ASP A 74 -4.44 35.75 -30.02
CA ASP A 74 -5.00 36.25 -28.77
C ASP A 74 -6.54 36.04 -28.70
N THR A 75 -7.07 35.08 -29.43
CA THR A 75 -8.48 34.70 -29.26
C THR A 75 -8.67 33.76 -28.09
N ALA A 76 -9.87 33.77 -27.50
CA ALA A 76 -10.15 32.88 -26.34
C ALA A 76 -10.02 31.41 -26.72
N GLU A 77 -10.49 31.03 -27.90
CA GLU A 77 -10.46 29.64 -28.40
C GLU A 77 -9.03 29.14 -28.65
N GLU A 78 -8.17 29.97 -29.25
CA GLU A 78 -6.77 29.64 -29.54
C GLU A 78 -5.97 29.50 -28.25
N LEU A 79 -6.12 30.46 -27.32
CA LEU A 79 -5.41 30.38 -26.03
C LEU A 79 -5.91 29.24 -25.16
N GLU A 80 -7.21 28.96 -25.13
CA GLU A 80 -7.77 27.78 -24.43
C GLU A 80 -7.16 26.47 -24.98
N SER A 81 -7.15 26.32 -26.30
CA SER A 81 -6.55 25.17 -26.99
C SER A 81 -5.05 25.06 -26.70
N ALA A 82 -4.31 26.16 -26.78
CA ALA A 82 -2.87 26.19 -26.50
C ALA A 82 -2.55 25.83 -25.05
N ILE A 83 -3.35 26.30 -24.06
CA ILE A 83 -3.21 25.94 -22.66
C ILE A 83 -3.40 24.42 -22.49
N TYR A 84 -4.45 23.83 -23.09
CA TYR A 84 -4.67 22.40 -22.98
C TYR A 84 -3.56 21.56 -23.62
N HIS A 85 -3.02 21.99 -24.77
CA HIS A 85 -1.89 21.31 -25.39
C HIS A 85 -0.62 21.44 -24.55
N ALA A 86 -0.33 22.62 -24.03
CA ALA A 86 0.81 22.86 -23.16
C ALA A 86 0.72 22.04 -21.85
N LEU A 87 -0.48 21.94 -21.25
CA LEU A 87 -0.72 21.09 -20.07
C LEU A 87 -0.48 19.62 -20.37
N ASN A 88 -0.99 19.10 -21.49
CA ASN A 88 -0.79 17.71 -21.88
C ASN A 88 0.68 17.39 -22.15
N ALA A 89 1.43 18.34 -22.72
CA ALA A 89 2.87 18.20 -23.01
C ALA A 89 3.77 18.62 -21.84
N ARG A 90 3.20 19.00 -20.68
CA ARG A 90 3.93 19.53 -19.50
C ARG A 90 4.88 20.69 -19.82
N GLN A 91 4.52 21.51 -20.80
CA GLN A 91 5.27 22.70 -21.17
C GLN A 91 4.95 23.86 -20.21
N TRP A 92 5.38 23.78 -18.96
CA TRP A 92 4.98 24.69 -17.88
C TRP A 92 5.26 26.15 -18.14
N HIS A 93 6.35 26.47 -18.83
CA HIS A 93 6.62 27.85 -19.26
C HIS A 93 5.50 28.36 -20.19
N LYS A 94 5.10 27.58 -21.19
CA LYS A 94 4.03 27.90 -22.12
C LYS A 94 2.67 27.97 -21.43
N VAL A 95 2.41 27.06 -20.48
CA VAL A 95 1.19 27.11 -19.64
C VAL A 95 1.07 28.46 -18.95
N ARG A 96 2.13 28.91 -18.25
CA ARG A 96 2.14 30.22 -17.57
C ARG A 96 1.92 31.37 -18.55
N GLN A 97 2.62 31.34 -19.67
CA GLN A 97 2.55 32.38 -20.68
C GLN A 97 1.13 32.53 -21.26
N PHE A 98 0.55 31.41 -21.73
CA PHE A 98 -0.78 31.43 -22.34
C PHE A 98 -1.88 31.67 -21.30
N ALA A 99 -1.77 31.13 -20.08
CA ALA A 99 -2.72 31.41 -19.00
C ALA A 99 -2.73 32.91 -18.63
N ALA A 100 -1.57 33.57 -18.58
CA ALA A 100 -1.45 34.99 -18.30
C ALA A 100 -2.05 35.88 -19.43
N ARG A 101 -1.95 35.45 -20.69
CA ARG A 101 -2.62 36.10 -21.83
C ARG A 101 -4.12 35.87 -21.77
N TYR A 102 -4.56 34.64 -21.55
CA TYR A 102 -5.96 34.24 -21.46
C TYR A 102 -6.70 34.94 -20.33
N ALA A 103 -6.09 35.12 -19.16
CA ALA A 103 -6.67 35.83 -18.02
C ALA A 103 -7.01 37.29 -18.28
N LYS A 104 -6.39 37.91 -19.31
CA LYS A 104 -6.67 39.32 -19.70
C LYS A 104 -7.92 39.43 -20.59
N LEU A 105 -8.42 38.32 -21.11
CA LEU A 105 -9.59 38.35 -22.00
C LEU A 105 -10.88 38.47 -21.20
N PRO A 106 -11.86 39.25 -21.68
CA PRO A 106 -13.11 39.49 -20.96
C PRO A 106 -14.00 38.23 -20.83
N ARG A 107 -13.76 37.20 -21.62
CA ARG A 107 -14.53 35.95 -21.65
C ARG A 107 -13.69 34.73 -21.32
N HIS A 108 -12.65 34.90 -20.51
CA HIS A 108 -11.88 33.74 -20.04
C HIS A 108 -12.67 32.88 -19.04
N LYS A 109 -12.36 31.60 -18.99
CA LYS A 109 -12.91 30.64 -18.00
C LYS A 109 -11.96 30.58 -16.79
N PRO A 110 -12.36 31.09 -15.61
CA PRO A 110 -11.49 31.04 -14.42
C PRO A 110 -11.07 29.61 -14.04
N ALA A 111 -11.95 28.64 -14.26
CA ALA A 111 -11.67 27.23 -13.98
C ALA A 111 -10.44 26.71 -14.72
N LEU A 112 -10.23 27.10 -15.98
CA LEU A 112 -9.04 26.68 -16.75
C LEU A 112 -7.75 27.29 -16.20
N ILE A 113 -7.79 28.55 -15.74
CA ILE A 113 -6.63 29.21 -15.13
C ILE A 113 -6.26 28.50 -13.82
N HIS A 114 -7.24 28.19 -12.98
CA HIS A 114 -7.03 27.47 -11.74
C HIS A 114 -6.60 26.02 -11.97
N LEU A 115 -7.10 25.35 -13.02
CA LEU A 115 -6.62 24.03 -13.43
C LEU A 115 -5.15 24.07 -13.84
N ALA A 116 -4.76 25.07 -14.64
CA ALA A 116 -3.37 25.24 -15.07
C ALA A 116 -2.44 25.46 -13.88
N ASP A 117 -2.84 26.33 -12.94
CA ASP A 117 -2.10 26.59 -11.70
C ASP A 117 -2.02 25.33 -10.79
N ALA A 118 -3.13 24.58 -10.67
CA ALA A 118 -3.16 23.36 -9.88
C ALA A 118 -2.20 22.29 -10.42
N LEU A 119 -2.21 22.04 -11.73
CA LEU A 119 -1.35 21.03 -12.36
C LEU A 119 0.12 21.43 -12.30
N GLN A 120 0.44 22.73 -12.43
CA GLN A 120 1.80 23.20 -12.26
C GLN A 120 2.29 23.01 -10.83
N LYS A 121 1.53 23.41 -9.81
CA LYS A 121 1.87 23.25 -8.40
C LYS A 121 2.03 21.78 -8.00
N ARG A 122 1.19 20.90 -8.58
CA ARG A 122 1.32 19.47 -8.42
C ARG A 122 2.67 18.97 -8.95
N ASP A 123 3.10 19.41 -10.15
CA ASP A 123 4.38 19.04 -10.75
C ASP A 123 5.59 19.58 -9.95
N GLU A 124 5.42 20.74 -9.31
CA GLU A 124 6.38 21.34 -8.37
C GLU A 124 6.42 20.65 -7.00
N GLY A 125 5.49 19.71 -6.72
CA GLY A 125 5.38 19.01 -5.45
C GLY A 125 4.66 19.80 -4.35
N ASP A 126 4.11 20.96 -4.62
CA ASP A 126 3.29 21.72 -3.66
C ASP A 126 1.83 21.24 -3.69
N PHE A 127 1.61 20.06 -3.11
CA PHE A 127 0.29 19.42 -3.04
C PHE A 127 -0.75 20.29 -2.31
N ARG A 128 -0.33 21.06 -1.30
CA ARG A 128 -1.26 21.95 -0.58
C ARG A 128 -1.79 23.06 -1.49
N ALA A 129 -0.91 23.75 -2.19
CA ALA A 129 -1.31 24.82 -3.10
C ALA A 129 -2.08 24.27 -4.30
N ALA A 130 -1.66 23.09 -4.85
CA ALA A 130 -2.37 22.41 -5.90
C ALA A 130 -3.81 22.07 -5.50
N GLY A 131 -4.02 21.52 -4.30
CA GLY A 131 -5.34 21.18 -3.77
C GLY A 131 -6.28 22.39 -3.67
N ASN A 132 -5.77 23.52 -3.19
CA ASN A 132 -6.53 24.77 -3.13
C ASN A 132 -6.95 25.24 -4.54
N SER A 133 -6.04 25.15 -5.51
CA SER A 133 -6.32 25.56 -6.89
C SER A 133 -7.32 24.62 -7.56
N PHE A 134 -7.23 23.30 -7.33
CA PHE A 134 -8.24 22.33 -7.78
C PHE A 134 -9.61 22.60 -7.17
N GLN A 135 -9.67 22.91 -5.88
CA GLN A 135 -10.93 23.23 -5.22
C GLN A 135 -11.57 24.48 -5.84
N THR A 136 -10.80 25.56 -6.04
CA THR A 136 -11.31 26.79 -6.66
C THR A 136 -11.79 26.55 -8.09
N ALA A 137 -11.05 25.72 -8.87
CA ALA A 137 -11.47 25.35 -10.22
C ALA A 137 -12.79 24.57 -10.22
N LEU A 138 -12.94 23.60 -9.31
CA LEU A 138 -14.17 22.80 -9.17
C LEU A 138 -15.36 23.61 -8.65
N GLU A 139 -15.14 24.66 -7.86
CA GLU A 139 -16.19 25.61 -7.45
C GLU A 139 -16.71 26.42 -8.65
N ALA A 140 -15.83 26.79 -9.59
CA ALA A 140 -16.19 27.52 -10.80
C ALA A 140 -16.90 26.64 -11.84
N GLU A 141 -16.45 25.39 -12.04
CA GLU A 141 -17.02 24.43 -13.00
C GLU A 141 -17.14 23.04 -12.37
N PRO A 142 -18.17 22.78 -11.55
CA PRO A 142 -18.25 21.57 -10.74
C PRO A 142 -18.50 20.28 -11.55
N ASP A 143 -19.00 20.39 -12.78
CA ASP A 143 -19.38 19.26 -13.63
C ASP A 143 -18.46 19.11 -14.86
N ASN A 144 -17.37 19.88 -14.93
CA ASN A 144 -16.41 19.78 -16.03
C ASN A 144 -15.68 18.41 -15.97
N PRO A 145 -15.85 17.54 -16.98
CA PRO A 145 -15.31 16.18 -16.93
C PRO A 145 -13.79 16.16 -16.84
N ARG A 146 -13.11 17.03 -17.58
CA ARG A 146 -11.66 17.09 -17.57
C ARG A 146 -11.12 17.53 -16.22
N LEU A 147 -11.74 18.56 -15.65
CA LEU A 147 -11.34 19.04 -14.32
C LEU A 147 -11.55 17.98 -13.25
N LEU A 148 -12.68 17.28 -13.28
CA LEU A 148 -12.96 16.17 -12.37
C LEU A 148 -11.97 15.01 -12.52
N LEU A 149 -11.55 14.69 -13.77
CA LEU A 149 -10.53 13.65 -14.01
C LEU A 149 -9.18 14.04 -13.41
N GLU A 150 -8.71 15.27 -13.65
CA GLU A 150 -7.43 15.73 -13.13
C GLU A 150 -7.45 15.86 -11.59
N ALA A 151 -8.55 16.38 -11.04
CA ALA A 151 -8.71 16.43 -9.59
C ALA A 151 -8.78 15.04 -8.96
N GLY A 152 -9.47 14.08 -9.59
CA GLY A 152 -9.54 12.72 -9.15
C GLY A 152 -8.16 12.05 -9.09
N ARG A 153 -7.33 12.27 -10.12
CA ARG A 153 -5.93 11.80 -10.15
C ARG A 153 -5.09 12.46 -9.06
N PHE A 154 -5.18 13.78 -8.94
CA PHE A 154 -4.49 14.53 -7.90
C PHE A 154 -4.83 14.02 -6.49
N TYR A 155 -6.11 13.87 -6.17
CA TYR A 155 -6.54 13.35 -4.88
C TYR A 155 -6.06 11.91 -4.63
N ALA A 156 -5.95 11.08 -5.68
CA ALA A 156 -5.42 9.73 -5.56
C ALA A 156 -3.93 9.72 -5.22
N GLU A 157 -3.15 10.63 -5.81
CA GLU A 157 -1.72 10.82 -5.54
C GLU A 157 -1.48 11.35 -4.13
N ASP A 158 -2.30 12.31 -3.70
CA ASP A 158 -2.24 12.88 -2.35
C ASP A 158 -2.93 12.01 -1.29
N ASN A 159 -3.19 10.74 -1.59
CA ASN A 159 -3.84 9.77 -0.71
C ASN A 159 -5.23 10.16 -0.18
N GLN A 160 -5.86 11.18 -0.76
CA GLN A 160 -7.23 11.61 -0.46
C GLN A 160 -8.24 10.68 -1.17
N ASN A 161 -8.21 9.39 -0.79
CA ASN A 161 -8.91 8.33 -1.52
C ASN A 161 -10.44 8.51 -1.57
N LYS A 162 -11.02 9.22 -0.61
CA LYS A 162 -12.45 9.50 -0.57
C LYS A 162 -12.85 10.59 -1.56
N GLU A 163 -12.09 11.66 -1.60
CA GLU A 163 -12.24 12.79 -2.49
C GLU A 163 -11.99 12.37 -3.94
N SER A 164 -10.95 11.55 -4.16
CA SER A 164 -10.65 10.94 -5.46
C SER A 164 -11.81 10.08 -5.98
N ALA A 165 -12.33 9.18 -5.15
CA ALA A 165 -13.46 8.33 -5.55
C ALA A 165 -14.71 9.19 -5.89
N ALA A 166 -15.00 10.21 -5.08
CA ALA A 166 -16.13 11.11 -5.35
C ALA A 166 -15.99 11.87 -6.68
N ALA A 167 -14.77 12.32 -7.02
CA ALA A 167 -14.50 12.98 -8.30
C ALA A 167 -14.70 12.01 -9.46
N PHE A 168 -14.15 10.78 -9.40
CA PHE A 168 -14.32 9.79 -10.47
C PHE A 168 -15.75 9.28 -10.62
N GLU A 169 -16.49 9.08 -9.51
CA GLU A 169 -17.92 8.75 -9.57
C GLU A 169 -18.75 9.84 -10.24
N LYS A 170 -18.35 11.10 -10.03
CA LYS A 170 -18.99 12.23 -10.68
C LYS A 170 -18.68 12.29 -12.17
N VAL A 171 -17.43 12.00 -12.57
CA VAL A 171 -17.02 11.87 -13.98
C VAL A 171 -17.89 10.85 -14.72
N LEU A 172 -18.16 9.68 -14.14
CA LEU A 172 -18.97 8.65 -14.79
C LEU A 172 -20.40 9.07 -15.07
N LYS A 173 -20.88 10.12 -14.41
CA LYS A 173 -22.21 10.71 -14.63
C LYS A 173 -22.22 11.80 -15.70
N THR A 174 -21.04 12.24 -16.16
CA THR A 174 -20.90 13.20 -17.24
C THR A 174 -20.73 12.50 -18.58
N ASP A 175 -20.84 13.27 -19.67
CA ASP A 175 -20.56 12.75 -21.02
C ASP A 175 -19.05 12.71 -21.25
N ILE A 176 -18.47 11.50 -21.18
CA ILE A 176 -17.05 11.22 -21.40
C ILE A 176 -16.87 10.26 -22.57
N PRO A 177 -15.73 10.35 -23.30
CA PRO A 177 -15.40 9.38 -24.35
C PRO A 177 -15.46 7.93 -23.85
N ALA A 178 -15.90 7.02 -24.72
CA ALA A 178 -16.06 5.61 -24.37
C ALA A 178 -14.74 4.97 -23.88
N GLU A 179 -13.62 5.41 -24.43
CA GLU A 179 -12.27 4.95 -24.08
C GLU A 179 -11.84 5.39 -22.67
N THR A 180 -12.38 6.52 -22.20
CA THR A 180 -12.04 7.06 -20.87
C THR A 180 -12.78 6.32 -19.75
N ARG A 181 -13.98 5.81 -20.01
CA ARG A 181 -14.81 5.13 -19.01
C ARG A 181 -14.10 3.96 -18.31
N PRO A 182 -13.51 2.98 -19.02
CA PRO A 182 -12.81 1.86 -18.37
C PRO A 182 -11.61 2.32 -17.56
N ILE A 183 -10.94 3.41 -17.93
CA ILE A 183 -9.84 3.99 -17.17
C ILE A 183 -10.35 4.49 -15.81
N VAL A 184 -11.45 5.23 -15.80
CA VAL A 184 -12.07 5.76 -14.56
C VAL A 184 -12.57 4.61 -13.67
N GLU A 185 -13.20 3.59 -14.25
CA GLU A 185 -13.65 2.40 -13.51
C GLU A 185 -12.48 1.64 -12.88
N ASN A 186 -11.33 1.57 -13.57
CA ASN A 186 -10.11 0.99 -13.01
C ASN A 186 -9.60 1.78 -11.81
N TYR A 187 -9.56 3.12 -11.90
CA TYR A 187 -9.22 3.98 -10.75
C TYR A 187 -10.12 3.71 -9.55
N LEU A 188 -11.44 3.65 -9.75
CA LEU A 188 -12.39 3.34 -8.68
C LEU A 188 -12.19 1.95 -8.09
N SER A 189 -11.86 0.96 -8.92
CA SER A 189 -11.53 -0.39 -8.49
C SER A 189 -10.29 -0.41 -7.58
N GLU A 190 -9.22 0.27 -7.99
CA GLU A 190 -7.97 0.35 -7.21
C GLU A 190 -8.18 1.11 -5.88
N LEU A 191 -8.88 2.24 -5.92
CA LEU A 191 -9.27 2.96 -4.70
C LEU A 191 -10.13 2.08 -3.77
N GLY A 192 -11.00 1.25 -4.35
CA GLY A 192 -11.78 0.25 -3.62
C GLY A 192 -10.91 -0.80 -2.93
N LYS A 193 -9.85 -1.27 -3.59
CA LYS A 193 -8.88 -2.22 -3.02
C LYS A 193 -8.15 -1.60 -1.83
N ARG A 194 -7.68 -0.35 -1.92
CA ARG A 194 -7.02 0.37 -0.81
C ARG A 194 -7.88 0.45 0.46
N ARG A 195 -9.21 0.41 0.34
CA ARG A 195 -10.17 0.48 1.45
C ARG A 195 -10.54 -0.87 2.04
N ARG A 196 -10.10 -1.98 1.44
CA ARG A 196 -10.42 -3.33 1.91
C ARG A 196 -9.53 -3.75 3.08
N TRP A 197 -9.92 -4.83 3.73
CA TRP A 197 -9.06 -5.55 4.63
C TRP A 197 -7.95 -6.23 3.84
N HIS A 198 -6.73 -6.08 4.30
CA HIS A 198 -5.57 -6.82 3.84
C HIS A 198 -5.17 -7.78 4.95
N GLY A 199 -4.72 -8.97 4.60
CA GLY A 199 -4.33 -9.93 5.61
C GLY A 199 -3.75 -11.20 5.02
N GLN A 200 -3.12 -11.97 5.90
CA GLN A 200 -2.48 -13.22 5.56
C GLN A 200 -2.84 -14.25 6.63
N ILE A 201 -3.03 -15.48 6.21
CA ILE A 201 -3.18 -16.65 7.08
C ILE A 201 -2.08 -17.63 6.69
N SER A 202 -1.35 -18.14 7.69
CA SER A 202 -0.35 -19.18 7.53
C SER A 202 -0.67 -20.33 8.46
N LEU A 203 -0.57 -21.55 7.96
CA LEU A 203 -0.73 -22.79 8.71
C LEU A 203 0.53 -23.64 8.50
N GLY A 204 1.04 -24.20 9.56
CA GLY A 204 2.21 -25.07 9.54
C GLY A 204 2.01 -26.32 10.37
N TYR A 205 2.79 -27.34 10.06
CA TYR A 205 2.89 -28.56 10.82
C TYR A 205 4.36 -28.91 11.00
N GLY A 206 4.76 -29.28 12.19
CA GLY A 206 6.14 -29.55 12.49
C GLY A 206 6.32 -30.56 13.61
N TYR A 207 7.58 -30.91 13.87
CA TYR A 207 8.00 -31.80 14.93
C TYR A 207 9.07 -31.11 15.78
N ASN A 208 9.00 -31.28 17.09
CA ASN A 208 9.98 -30.79 18.05
C ASN A 208 10.42 -31.95 18.94
N SER A 209 11.70 -32.24 18.93
CA SER A 209 12.29 -33.36 19.68
C SER A 209 12.50 -33.06 21.16
N ASN A 210 12.29 -31.82 21.61
CA ASN A 210 12.48 -31.42 23.00
C ASN A 210 11.58 -30.26 23.39
N VAL A 211 10.28 -30.51 23.48
CA VAL A 211 9.26 -29.50 23.75
C VAL A 211 9.39 -28.90 25.15
N ASN A 212 9.74 -29.75 26.13
CA ASN A 212 9.87 -29.36 27.54
C ASN A 212 11.25 -28.78 27.89
N GLN A 213 12.16 -28.64 26.91
CA GLN A 213 13.56 -28.20 27.12
C GLN A 213 14.30 -29.00 28.20
N GLY A 214 13.89 -30.24 28.38
CA GLY A 214 14.49 -31.15 29.31
C GLY A 214 15.85 -31.66 28.83
N ASN A 215 16.71 -32.07 29.75
CA ASN A 215 18.00 -32.71 29.45
C ASN A 215 18.22 -34.06 30.18
N GLY A 216 17.30 -34.45 31.04
CA GLY A 216 17.36 -35.70 31.80
C GLY A 216 18.53 -35.82 32.78
N ILE A 217 19.17 -34.70 33.12
CA ILE A 217 20.36 -34.70 33.99
C ILE A 217 19.94 -34.44 35.43
N ASN A 218 20.56 -35.19 36.36
CA ASN A 218 20.49 -34.92 37.80
C ASN A 218 21.54 -33.87 38.16
N GLN A 219 21.12 -32.78 38.74
CA GLN A 219 21.98 -31.70 39.16
C GLN A 219 21.95 -31.56 40.69
N CYS A 220 23.13 -31.64 41.31
CA CYS A 220 23.24 -31.31 42.73
C CYS A 220 23.08 -29.81 42.91
N VAL A 221 22.08 -29.44 43.69
CA VAL A 221 21.76 -28.02 43.98
C VAL A 221 22.43 -27.57 45.28
N TRP A 222 22.68 -28.50 46.20
CA TRP A 222 23.35 -28.21 47.47
C TRP A 222 24.28 -29.33 47.86
N GLU A 223 25.57 -29.01 47.98
CA GLU A 223 26.65 -29.95 48.30
C GLU A 223 27.37 -29.49 49.58
N ILE A 224 27.63 -30.42 50.48
CA ILE A 224 28.49 -30.22 51.64
C ILE A 224 29.49 -31.34 51.74
N ALA A 225 30.78 -31.00 51.84
CA ALA A 225 31.90 -31.93 51.98
C ALA A 225 31.94 -33.08 50.93
N GLY A 226 31.57 -32.80 49.68
CA GLY A 226 31.55 -33.79 48.60
C GLY A 226 30.30 -34.66 48.56
N MET A 227 29.35 -34.46 49.47
CA MET A 227 28.04 -35.13 49.47
C MET A 227 26.94 -34.19 48.97
N CYS A 228 26.19 -34.63 47.97
CA CYS A 228 25.01 -33.92 47.51
C CYS A 228 23.87 -34.12 48.52
N LEU A 229 23.42 -33.02 49.13
CA LEU A 229 22.31 -33.04 50.07
C LEU A 229 20.96 -32.73 49.43
N MET A 230 20.97 -32.06 48.29
CA MET A 230 19.75 -31.73 47.52
C MET A 230 20.03 -31.96 46.04
N GLU A 231 19.35 -32.92 45.46
CA GLU A 231 19.42 -33.22 44.03
C GLU A 231 18.16 -32.72 43.32
N ARG A 232 18.35 -32.09 42.18
CA ARG A 232 17.28 -31.71 41.30
C ARG A 232 17.36 -32.53 40.02
N THR A 233 16.37 -33.36 39.81
CA THR A 233 16.22 -34.09 38.55
C THR A 233 15.51 -33.21 37.52
N LEU A 234 16.15 -32.96 36.41
CA LEU A 234 15.51 -32.30 35.26
C LEU A 234 14.81 -33.37 34.42
N PRO A 235 13.61 -33.07 33.92
CA PRO A 235 12.85 -34.03 33.12
C PRO A 235 13.62 -34.42 31.85
N ALA A 236 13.41 -35.63 31.39
CA ALA A 236 13.94 -36.10 30.10
C ALA A 236 13.30 -35.28 28.95
N PRO A 237 14.02 -35.13 27.81
CA PRO A 237 13.44 -34.52 26.64
C PRO A 237 12.13 -35.20 26.21
N THR A 238 11.09 -34.43 25.97
CA THR A 238 9.80 -34.91 25.46
C THR A 238 9.65 -34.39 24.02
N ASP A 239 9.37 -35.31 23.10
CA ASP A 239 9.12 -34.97 21.71
C ASP A 239 7.64 -34.85 21.42
N SER A 240 7.29 -33.99 20.46
CA SER A 240 5.90 -33.84 20.01
C SER A 240 5.82 -33.24 18.59
N THR A 241 4.78 -33.63 17.90
CA THR A 241 4.34 -32.89 16.71
C THR A 241 3.52 -31.69 17.11
N PHE A 242 3.54 -30.66 16.30
CA PHE A 242 2.75 -29.45 16.54
C PHE A 242 2.11 -28.89 15.26
N SER A 243 0.98 -28.25 15.41
CA SER A 243 0.39 -27.38 14.41
C SER A 243 0.65 -25.93 14.78
N SER A 244 1.17 -25.15 13.86
CA SER A 244 1.34 -23.70 14.02
C SER A 244 0.32 -22.95 13.17
N TYR A 245 -0.06 -21.78 13.62
CA TYR A 245 -0.93 -20.89 12.87
C TYR A 245 -0.54 -19.45 13.11
N SER A 246 -0.68 -18.64 12.08
CA SER A 246 -0.61 -17.19 12.19
C SER A 246 -1.65 -16.53 11.28
N ALA A 247 -2.17 -15.41 11.73
CA ALA A 247 -3.07 -14.58 10.95
C ALA A 247 -2.78 -13.11 11.22
N THR A 248 -2.72 -12.32 10.17
CA THR A 248 -2.68 -10.86 10.25
C THR A 248 -3.86 -10.30 9.48
N ALA A 249 -4.45 -9.22 9.97
CA ALA A 249 -5.47 -8.48 9.25
C ALA A 249 -5.27 -6.99 9.52
N GLU A 250 -5.35 -6.19 8.47
CA GLU A 250 -5.11 -4.75 8.54
C GLU A 250 -6.12 -4.01 7.66
N LYS A 251 -6.54 -2.84 8.12
CA LYS A 251 -7.38 -1.90 7.37
C LYS A 251 -7.04 -0.48 7.72
N THR A 252 -6.93 0.38 6.70
CA THR A 252 -6.90 1.83 6.88
C THR A 252 -8.28 2.40 6.56
N VAL A 253 -8.85 3.13 7.51
CA VAL A 253 -10.10 3.86 7.35
C VAL A 253 -9.75 5.31 7.05
N PRO A 254 -9.98 5.81 5.83
CA PRO A 254 -9.68 7.19 5.48
C PRO A 254 -10.61 8.15 6.22
N LEU A 255 -10.05 9.23 6.72
CA LEU A 255 -10.76 10.38 7.26
C LEU A 255 -10.89 11.47 6.17
N LYS A 256 -10.69 12.72 6.51
CA LYS A 256 -10.66 13.84 5.57
C LYS A 256 -9.21 14.10 5.13
N GLY A 257 -9.01 14.32 3.83
CA GLY A 257 -7.66 14.53 3.27
C GLY A 257 -6.77 13.30 3.42
N ASN A 258 -5.51 13.50 3.73
CA ASN A 258 -4.48 12.46 3.92
C ASN A 258 -4.53 11.77 5.28
N HIS A 259 -5.52 12.06 6.09
CA HIS A 259 -5.66 11.51 7.43
C HIS A 259 -6.41 10.17 7.41
N GLY A 260 -6.02 9.26 8.29
CA GLY A 260 -6.67 7.97 8.42
C GLY A 260 -6.51 7.35 9.81
N VAL A 261 -7.26 6.30 10.05
CA VAL A 261 -7.09 5.40 11.20
C VAL A 261 -6.72 4.03 10.66
N GLN A 262 -5.58 3.51 11.10
CA GLN A 262 -5.14 2.17 10.79
C GLN A 262 -5.50 1.24 11.94
N VAL A 263 -6.14 0.11 11.62
CA VAL A 263 -6.42 -0.97 12.57
C VAL A 263 -5.71 -2.22 12.07
N ARG A 264 -4.95 -2.88 12.96
CA ARG A 264 -4.21 -4.10 12.66
C ARG A 264 -4.42 -5.12 13.75
N GLY A 265 -4.84 -6.34 13.37
CA GLY A 265 -4.88 -7.51 14.22
C GLY A 265 -3.78 -8.51 13.87
N VAL A 266 -3.16 -9.11 14.89
CA VAL A 266 -2.17 -10.18 14.74
C VAL A 266 -2.57 -11.30 15.68
N LEU A 267 -2.67 -12.52 15.17
CA LEU A 267 -2.93 -13.73 15.92
C LEU A 267 -1.92 -14.78 15.50
N TYR A 268 -1.27 -15.45 16.47
CA TYR A 268 -0.38 -16.56 16.17
C TYR A 268 -0.27 -17.51 17.36
N GLY A 269 0.13 -18.72 17.07
CA GLY A 269 0.34 -19.72 18.10
C GLY A 269 0.72 -21.08 17.54
N ASN A 270 0.98 -21.98 18.46
CA ASN A 270 1.12 -23.39 18.15
C ASN A 270 0.34 -24.25 19.15
N ARG A 271 0.07 -25.47 18.74
CA ARG A 271 -0.58 -26.48 19.57
C ARG A 271 0.14 -27.79 19.36
N TYR A 272 0.71 -28.34 20.44
CA TYR A 272 1.35 -29.64 20.46
C TYR A 272 0.31 -30.75 20.63
N THR A 273 0.60 -31.93 20.08
CA THR A 273 -0.26 -33.13 20.23
C THR A 273 -0.04 -33.82 21.55
N GLU A 274 1.21 -33.84 21.99
CA GLU A 274 1.57 -34.41 23.29
C GLU A 274 1.41 -33.37 24.40
N LYS A 275 0.96 -33.84 25.56
CA LYS A 275 0.84 -33.06 26.79
C LYS A 275 1.74 -33.71 27.84
N ASP A 276 2.39 -32.88 28.62
CA ASP A 276 3.12 -33.38 29.79
C ASP A 276 2.11 -33.91 30.82
N LYS A 277 2.08 -35.22 30.97
CA LYS A 277 1.16 -35.91 31.90
C LYS A 277 1.59 -35.76 33.35
N ASP A 278 2.88 -35.46 33.58
CA ASP A 278 3.49 -35.44 34.90
C ASP A 278 3.68 -34.04 35.46
N SER A 279 3.44 -33.01 34.66
CA SER A 279 3.54 -31.60 35.08
C SER A 279 2.21 -31.04 35.55
N ALA A 280 2.12 -30.81 36.87
CA ALA A 280 0.97 -30.12 37.45
C ALA A 280 0.84 -28.64 37.07
N ALA A 281 1.89 -28.04 36.54
CA ALA A 281 1.96 -26.59 36.27
C ALA A 281 1.73 -26.20 34.82
N MET A 282 2.03 -27.05 33.83
CA MET A 282 1.89 -26.72 32.40
C MET A 282 1.45 -27.95 31.59
N PRO A 283 0.14 -28.25 31.57
CA PRO A 283 -0.38 -29.43 30.87
C PRO A 283 -0.36 -29.31 29.34
N ASP A 284 0.00 -28.13 28.80
CA ASP A 284 0.03 -27.85 27.36
C ASP A 284 1.24 -26.96 27.06
N TYR A 285 2.18 -27.42 26.28
CA TYR A 285 3.35 -26.64 25.82
C TYR A 285 2.98 -25.65 24.69
N GLY A 286 1.76 -25.70 24.20
CA GLY A 286 1.27 -24.76 23.19
C GLY A 286 1.09 -23.34 23.72
N TYR A 287 1.23 -22.37 22.84
CA TYR A 287 0.97 -20.97 23.17
C TYR A 287 0.01 -20.34 22.15
N ARG A 288 -0.70 -19.32 22.61
CA ARG A 288 -1.53 -18.44 21.78
C ARG A 288 -1.21 -17.00 22.12
N ASN A 289 -1.08 -16.17 21.10
CA ASN A 289 -0.90 -14.75 21.26
C ASN A 289 -1.80 -14.00 20.30
N GLY A 290 -2.44 -12.95 20.78
CA GLY A 290 -3.27 -12.06 19.98
C GLY A 290 -3.00 -10.62 20.37
N SER A 291 -2.86 -9.75 19.37
CA SER A 291 -2.64 -8.33 19.57
C SER A 291 -3.51 -7.54 18.61
N LEU A 292 -4.09 -6.44 19.11
CA LEU A 292 -4.86 -5.49 18.33
C LEU A 292 -4.18 -4.12 18.46
N TYR A 293 -3.93 -3.49 17.33
CA TYR A 293 -3.34 -2.17 17.24
C TYR A 293 -4.32 -1.23 16.56
N ALA A 294 -4.41 -0.02 17.07
CA ALA A 294 -5.07 1.09 16.40
C ALA A 294 -4.12 2.28 16.41
N GLY A 295 -4.01 2.98 15.29
CA GLY A 295 -3.11 4.10 15.14
C GLY A 295 -3.66 5.14 14.19
N TYR A 296 -3.16 6.36 14.32
CA TYR A 296 -3.38 7.42 13.36
C TYR A 296 -2.38 7.25 12.21
N ALA A 297 -2.88 7.38 10.99
CA ALA A 297 -2.10 7.36 9.77
C ALA A 297 -2.20 8.72 9.06
N TYR A 298 -1.05 9.25 8.65
CA TYR A 298 -0.94 10.41 7.77
C TYR A 298 -0.08 9.99 6.57
N ALA A 299 -0.60 10.15 5.34
CA ALA A 299 0.03 9.67 4.12
C ALA A 299 0.40 10.83 3.19
#